data_ca59f743aaa084fc1490c2dd7adba689
#
_entry.id   ca59f743aaa084fc1490c2dd7adba689
#
_cell.length_a   1.000
_cell.length_b   1.000
_cell.length_c   1.000
_cell.angle_alpha   90.00
_cell.angle_beta   90.00
_cell.angle_gamma   90.00
#
_symmetry.space_group_name_H-M   'P 1'
#
loop_
_entity.id
_entity.type
_entity.pdbx_description
1 polymer ?
#
loop_
_entity_poly.entity_id
_entity_poly.type
_entity_poly.pdbx_seq_one_letter_code
_entity_poly.pdbx_strand_id
1 'polypeptide(L)'
;MLKFLVFLLFMIPICFMKNMFWMVQNMFFFVFFVMILCNFNLSMFSVQFFFGLDLLSFGLVLLSVWICALMIMSSSSIYFMKLNFNYFLFNILCLLILLILTFMSLNMFLFYVFFESSLIPTLFLIFGWGYQPERLQAGLYLLFYTLFASLPLLMGLFFIFSEEFFLNFLFMKEFSLVHLLFYFFLTFAFLVKMPMFLVHLWLPKAHVEAPVSGSMILAGILLKLGGYGMIRVFPIILGLSLKMNIFWLILSLVGGSLVSLMCLRQIDLKSLVAYSSVAHMSLVIGGLMVLLSWGWGFSYSLMIAHGLCSSGLFFLVNLFYERLESRSLLINKGMLSFMPSISMWWFLLCSSNMAAPPSVNLLGEIGLLNSIVGWSKYVMLLLIFISFFSAAYSLYLYSYSQHGKFNIANYSFSFALKREYLVLFLHWLPVNFLILKSDLMVFMF
;
A
#
# COMPACT_ATOMS: atom_id res chain seq x y z
N MET A 1 9.27 17.33 -13.65
CA MET A 1 8.14 16.42 -13.43
C MET A 1 7.06 16.43 -14.48
N LEU A 2 6.63 17.57 -14.99
CA LEU A 2 5.67 17.61 -16.10
C LEU A 2 6.11 16.78 -17.31
N LYS A 3 7.42 16.71 -17.60
CA LYS A 3 7.95 15.87 -18.69
C LYS A 3 7.58 14.39 -18.55
N PHE A 4 7.61 13.85 -17.32
CA PHE A 4 7.22 12.47 -17.05
C PHE A 4 5.71 12.25 -17.19
N LEU A 5 4.90 13.21 -16.71
CA LEU A 5 3.45 13.15 -16.91
C LEU A 5 3.08 13.21 -18.39
N VAL A 6 3.69 14.12 -19.14
CA VAL A 6 3.49 14.23 -20.59
C VAL A 6 3.90 12.93 -21.29
N PHE A 7 5.03 12.34 -20.91
CA PHE A 7 5.46 11.04 -21.45
C PHE A 7 4.41 9.94 -21.19
N LEU A 8 3.87 9.86 -19.96
CA LEU A 8 2.83 8.88 -19.62
C LEU A 8 1.53 9.14 -20.41
N LEU A 9 1.15 10.39 -20.63
CA LEU A 9 -0.01 10.73 -21.47
C LEU A 9 0.19 10.27 -22.92
N PHE A 10 1.40 10.44 -23.49
CA PHE A 10 1.71 9.94 -24.82
C PHE A 10 1.76 8.41 -24.93
N MET A 11 1.81 7.68 -23.81
CA MET A 11 1.66 6.22 -23.81
C MET A 11 0.22 5.74 -24.00
N ILE A 12 -0.80 6.59 -23.83
CA ILE A 12 -2.21 6.18 -23.96
C ILE A 12 -2.49 5.51 -25.32
N PRO A 13 -2.14 6.09 -26.49
CA PRO A 13 -2.39 5.43 -27.77
C PRO A 13 -1.65 4.09 -27.92
N ILE A 14 -0.47 3.93 -27.30
CA ILE A 14 0.31 2.68 -27.36
C ILE A 14 -0.44 1.54 -26.67
N CYS A 15 -1.22 1.82 -25.61
CA CYS A 15 -2.02 0.79 -24.93
C CYS A 15 -3.08 0.13 -25.83
N PHE A 16 -3.55 0.84 -26.84
CA PHE A 16 -4.57 0.33 -27.77
C PHE A 16 -3.98 -0.36 -29.00
N MET A 17 -2.67 -0.28 -29.22
CA MET A 17 -2.01 -0.99 -30.31
C MET A 17 -1.90 -2.49 -30.05
N LYS A 18 -1.95 -3.31 -31.10
CA LYS A 18 -1.86 -4.75 -31.00
C LYS A 18 -0.46 -5.19 -30.49
N ASN A 19 -0.44 -6.16 -29.59
CA ASN A 19 0.79 -6.82 -29.07
C ASN A 19 1.79 -5.92 -28.33
N MET A 20 1.38 -4.75 -27.83
CA MET A 20 2.27 -3.82 -27.10
C MET A 20 2.30 -4.03 -25.58
N PHE A 21 1.78 -5.14 -25.08
CA PHE A 21 1.70 -5.43 -23.64
C PHE A 21 3.05 -5.32 -22.93
N TRP A 22 4.07 -6.00 -23.44
CA TRP A 22 5.41 -6.00 -22.86
C TRP A 22 6.16 -4.68 -23.10
N MET A 23 5.81 -3.97 -24.17
CA MET A 23 6.41 -2.67 -24.45
C MET A 23 5.98 -1.62 -23.40
N VAL A 24 4.71 -1.59 -23.04
CA VAL A 24 4.20 -0.69 -21.99
C VAL A 24 4.89 -0.97 -20.65
N GLN A 25 5.10 -2.24 -20.32
CA GLN A 25 5.86 -2.63 -19.13
C GLN A 25 7.29 -2.08 -19.13
N ASN A 26 8.00 -2.26 -20.24
CA ASN A 26 9.39 -1.77 -20.38
C ASN A 26 9.47 -0.25 -20.29
N MET A 27 8.47 0.46 -20.83
CA MET A 27 8.38 1.92 -20.69
C MET A 27 8.17 2.37 -19.24
N PHE A 28 7.42 1.63 -18.42
CA PHE A 28 7.30 1.94 -16.99
C PHE A 28 8.63 1.75 -16.25
N PHE A 29 9.37 0.68 -16.53
CA PHE A 29 10.72 0.53 -15.98
C PHE A 29 11.66 1.64 -16.46
N PHE A 30 11.59 2.01 -17.71
CA PHE A 30 12.39 3.13 -18.24
C PHE A 30 12.09 4.43 -17.47
N VAL A 31 10.81 4.78 -17.28
CA VAL A 31 10.42 5.95 -16.47
C VAL A 31 10.98 5.87 -15.05
N PHE A 32 10.90 4.70 -14.41
CA PHE A 32 11.44 4.50 -13.07
C PHE A 32 12.95 4.75 -12.99
N PHE A 33 13.73 4.17 -13.90
CA PHE A 33 15.19 4.36 -13.92
C PHE A 33 15.58 5.79 -14.25
N VAL A 34 14.90 6.44 -15.20
CA VAL A 34 15.16 7.84 -15.51
C VAL A 34 14.83 8.75 -14.33
N MET A 35 13.73 8.47 -13.57
CA MET A 35 13.43 9.20 -12.37
C MET A 35 14.51 9.08 -11.29
N ILE A 36 15.10 7.90 -11.09
CA ILE A 36 16.20 7.70 -10.13
C ILE A 36 17.46 8.46 -10.56
N LEU A 37 17.77 8.52 -11.86
CA LEU A 37 18.92 9.25 -12.38
C LEU A 37 18.77 10.77 -12.26
N CYS A 38 17.57 11.29 -12.14
CA CYS A 38 17.36 12.69 -11.87
C CYS A 38 17.86 13.01 -10.45
N ASN A 39 18.92 13.83 -10.34
CA ASN A 39 19.43 14.28 -9.05
C ASN A 39 18.43 15.20 -8.39
N PHE A 40 17.78 14.73 -7.33
CA PHE A 40 16.91 15.54 -6.50
C PHE A 40 17.68 15.94 -5.23
N ASN A 41 17.80 17.24 -4.96
CA ASN A 41 18.37 17.75 -3.70
C ASN A 41 17.32 17.64 -2.58
N LEU A 42 17.67 17.81 -1.31
CA LEU A 42 16.83 17.59 -0.13
C LEU A 42 15.69 18.60 0.08
N SER A 43 15.66 19.69 -0.67
CA SER A 43 14.67 20.75 -0.56
C SER A 43 13.54 20.60 -1.59
N MET A 44 12.44 21.31 -1.44
CA MET A 44 11.32 21.31 -2.37
C MET A 44 11.74 21.52 -3.81
N PHE A 45 11.39 20.57 -4.70
CA PHE A 45 11.85 20.57 -6.08
C PHE A 45 10.77 20.97 -7.05
N SER A 46 11.21 21.72 -8.05
CA SER A 46 10.45 21.99 -9.28
C SER A 46 8.97 22.33 -9.00
N VAL A 47 8.74 23.29 -8.09
CA VAL A 47 7.40 23.85 -7.90
C VAL A 47 6.97 24.50 -9.22
N GLN A 48 5.95 23.97 -9.84
CA GLN A 48 5.36 24.48 -11.07
C GLN A 48 3.85 24.63 -10.85
N PHE A 49 3.38 25.85 -10.74
CA PHE A 49 1.97 26.19 -10.53
C PHE A 49 1.34 25.44 -9.32
N PHE A 50 0.66 24.33 -9.58
CA PHE A 50 -0.06 23.53 -8.57
C PHE A 50 0.63 22.21 -8.22
N PHE A 51 1.76 21.91 -8.86
CA PHE A 51 2.46 20.65 -8.69
C PHE A 51 3.88 20.86 -8.19
N GLY A 52 4.29 20.02 -7.25
CA GLY A 52 5.63 20.01 -6.69
C GLY A 52 6.00 18.63 -6.16
N LEU A 53 7.26 18.43 -5.91
CA LEU A 53 7.77 17.21 -5.31
C LEU A 53 8.64 17.52 -4.11
N ASP A 54 8.34 16.85 -3.04
CA ASP A 54 9.18 16.73 -1.87
C ASP A 54 9.84 15.35 -1.87
N LEU A 55 10.78 15.15 -1.00
CA LEU A 55 11.44 13.87 -0.83
C LEU A 55 10.43 12.76 -0.47
N LEU A 56 9.45 13.10 0.37
CA LEU A 56 8.33 12.21 0.76
C LEU A 56 7.48 11.81 -0.45
N SER A 57 7.02 12.78 -1.24
CA SER A 57 6.20 12.51 -2.43
C SER A 57 7.00 11.77 -3.51
N PHE A 58 8.29 12.07 -3.65
CA PHE A 58 9.16 11.41 -4.61
C PHE A 58 9.30 9.90 -4.36
N GLY A 59 9.53 9.48 -3.10
CA GLY A 59 9.62 8.07 -2.79
C GLY A 59 8.32 7.30 -3.05
N LEU A 60 7.14 7.92 -2.79
CA LEU A 60 5.85 7.33 -3.10
C LEU A 60 5.55 7.29 -4.60
N VAL A 61 6.00 8.28 -5.36
CA VAL A 61 5.93 8.28 -6.83
C VAL A 61 6.79 7.16 -7.40
N LEU A 62 8.03 7.00 -6.94
CA LEU A 62 8.89 5.89 -7.37
C LEU A 62 8.24 4.54 -7.06
N LEU A 63 7.70 4.37 -5.85
CA LEU A 63 6.98 3.16 -5.46
C LEU A 63 5.79 2.89 -6.40
N SER A 64 5.03 3.94 -6.80
CA SER A 64 3.87 3.78 -7.68
C SER A 64 4.25 3.31 -9.08
N VAL A 65 5.30 3.89 -9.67
CA VAL A 65 5.78 3.47 -10.98
C VAL A 65 6.30 2.03 -10.95
N TRP A 66 7.07 1.69 -9.89
CA TRP A 66 7.63 0.35 -9.72
C TRP A 66 6.56 -0.72 -9.60
N ILE A 67 5.57 -0.51 -8.70
CA ILE A 67 4.48 -1.48 -8.51
C ILE A 67 3.64 -1.61 -9.78
N CYS A 68 3.33 -0.52 -10.49
CA CYS A 68 2.58 -0.60 -11.75
C CYS A 68 3.32 -1.39 -12.83
N ALA A 69 4.64 -1.28 -12.92
CA ALA A 69 5.44 -2.11 -13.82
C ALA A 69 5.33 -3.61 -13.44
N LEU A 70 5.43 -3.92 -12.15
CA LEU A 70 5.32 -5.29 -11.64
C LEU A 70 3.89 -5.87 -11.78
N MET A 71 2.85 -5.02 -11.72
CA MET A 71 1.46 -5.43 -11.99
C MET A 71 1.28 -5.97 -13.41
N ILE A 72 1.89 -5.35 -14.41
CA ILE A 72 1.84 -5.83 -15.80
C ILE A 72 2.58 -7.16 -15.90
N MET A 73 3.76 -7.29 -15.29
CA MET A 73 4.52 -8.55 -15.28
C MET A 73 3.75 -9.71 -14.63
N SER A 74 3.05 -9.44 -13.54
CA SER A 74 2.30 -10.45 -12.78
C SER A 74 1.04 -10.93 -13.50
N SER A 75 0.46 -10.10 -14.36
CA SER A 75 -0.85 -10.34 -15.01
C SER A 75 -0.76 -10.92 -16.42
N SER A 76 0.23 -11.76 -16.67
CA SER A 76 0.41 -12.40 -18.00
C SER A 76 -0.73 -13.35 -18.39
N SER A 77 -1.45 -13.93 -17.44
CA SER A 77 -2.63 -14.75 -17.71
C SER A 77 -3.68 -13.95 -18.51
N ILE A 78 -3.88 -12.68 -18.20
CA ILE A 78 -4.80 -11.79 -18.93
C ILE A 78 -4.36 -11.62 -20.39
N TYR A 79 -3.05 -11.49 -20.64
CA TYR A 79 -2.52 -11.38 -21.99
C TYR A 79 -2.69 -12.68 -22.80
N PHE A 80 -2.33 -13.84 -22.22
CA PHE A 80 -2.41 -15.12 -22.91
C PHE A 80 -3.86 -15.55 -23.18
N MET A 81 -4.79 -15.27 -22.25
CA MET A 81 -6.21 -15.54 -22.43
C MET A 81 -6.94 -14.49 -23.27
N LYS A 82 -6.25 -13.45 -23.73
CA LYS A 82 -6.80 -12.32 -24.52
C LYS A 82 -8.01 -11.61 -23.85
N LEU A 83 -8.06 -11.54 -22.53
CA LEU A 83 -9.16 -10.97 -21.76
C LEU A 83 -9.12 -9.43 -21.79
N ASN A 84 -9.43 -8.81 -22.91
CA ASN A 84 -9.49 -7.35 -23.10
C ASN A 84 -8.23 -6.63 -22.55
N PHE A 85 -7.04 -7.16 -22.86
CA PHE A 85 -5.78 -6.71 -22.30
C PHE A 85 -5.47 -5.23 -22.62
N ASN A 86 -5.99 -4.66 -23.71
CA ASN A 86 -5.82 -3.26 -24.07
C ASN A 86 -6.48 -2.33 -23.03
N TYR A 87 -7.74 -2.64 -22.64
CA TYR A 87 -8.43 -1.89 -21.59
C TYR A 87 -7.78 -2.09 -20.22
N PHE A 88 -7.21 -3.26 -19.98
CA PHE A 88 -6.44 -3.52 -18.76
C PHE A 88 -5.21 -2.61 -18.66
N LEU A 89 -4.40 -2.52 -19.73
CA LEU A 89 -3.24 -1.63 -19.78
C LEU A 89 -3.63 -0.18 -19.62
N PHE A 90 -4.70 0.25 -20.30
CA PHE A 90 -5.23 1.60 -20.20
C PHE A 90 -5.63 1.93 -18.74
N ASN A 91 -6.32 1.03 -18.05
CA ASN A 91 -6.72 1.22 -16.66
C ASN A 91 -5.50 1.34 -15.72
N ILE A 92 -4.46 0.51 -15.90
CA ILE A 92 -3.23 0.62 -15.11
C ILE A 92 -2.54 1.96 -15.38
N LEU A 93 -2.47 2.40 -16.63
CA LEU A 93 -1.85 3.66 -17.00
C LEU A 93 -2.62 4.85 -16.43
N CYS A 94 -3.95 4.87 -16.54
CA CYS A 94 -4.80 5.90 -15.92
C CYS A 94 -4.61 5.95 -14.41
N LEU A 95 -4.56 4.78 -13.76
CA LEU A 95 -4.34 4.69 -12.33
C LEU A 95 -2.97 5.27 -11.94
N LEU A 96 -1.91 4.94 -12.69
CA LEU A 96 -0.56 5.46 -12.45
C LEU A 96 -0.52 6.99 -12.59
N ILE A 97 -1.14 7.55 -13.64
CA ILE A 97 -1.21 9.00 -13.84
C ILE A 97 -1.92 9.67 -12.66
N LEU A 98 -3.06 9.15 -12.23
CA LEU A 98 -3.81 9.70 -11.10
C LEU A 98 -3.02 9.63 -9.80
N LEU A 99 -2.31 8.53 -9.54
CA LEU A 99 -1.45 8.38 -8.36
C LEU A 99 -0.27 9.37 -8.36
N ILE A 100 0.37 9.58 -9.50
CA ILE A 100 1.42 10.58 -9.61
C ILE A 100 0.86 11.98 -9.35
N LEU A 101 -0.30 12.31 -9.92
CA LEU A 101 -0.96 13.59 -9.70
C LEU A 101 -1.36 13.80 -8.22
N THR A 102 -1.81 12.76 -7.52
CA THR A 102 -2.11 12.88 -6.08
C THR A 102 -0.87 13.22 -5.27
N PHE A 103 0.26 12.54 -5.49
CA PHE A 103 1.48 12.78 -4.73
C PHE A 103 2.19 14.08 -5.11
N MET A 104 2.00 14.57 -6.33
CA MET A 104 2.59 15.82 -6.80
C MET A 104 1.76 17.06 -6.48
N SER A 105 0.49 16.93 -6.13
CA SER A 105 -0.40 18.07 -5.88
C SER A 105 0.04 18.88 -4.67
N LEU A 106 0.24 20.20 -4.84
CA LEU A 106 0.53 21.13 -3.75
C LEU A 106 -0.75 21.72 -3.15
N ASN A 107 -1.84 21.71 -3.89
CA ASN A 107 -3.13 22.21 -3.43
C ASN A 107 -3.95 21.06 -2.85
N MET A 108 -4.47 21.26 -1.62
CA MET A 108 -5.24 20.27 -0.89
C MET A 108 -6.55 19.87 -1.60
N PHE A 109 -7.18 20.80 -2.33
CA PHE A 109 -8.37 20.50 -3.13
C PHE A 109 -8.03 19.59 -4.32
N LEU A 110 -6.94 19.89 -5.05
CA LEU A 110 -6.48 19.01 -6.15
C LEU A 110 -6.05 17.63 -5.63
N PHE A 111 -5.39 17.60 -4.46
CA PHE A 111 -5.09 16.34 -3.78
C PHE A 111 -6.37 15.54 -3.54
N TYR A 112 -7.42 16.14 -3.00
CA TYR A 112 -8.71 15.50 -2.78
C TYR A 112 -9.32 14.92 -4.07
N VAL A 113 -9.36 15.73 -5.14
CA VAL A 113 -9.93 15.31 -6.43
C VAL A 113 -9.18 14.09 -6.99
N PHE A 114 -7.84 14.11 -6.99
CA PHE A 114 -7.06 12.97 -7.50
C PHE A 114 -7.10 11.76 -6.57
N PHE A 115 -7.17 11.99 -5.27
CA PHE A 115 -7.32 10.95 -4.25
C PHE A 115 -8.62 10.16 -4.44
N GLU A 116 -9.73 10.82 -4.74
CA GLU A 116 -11.00 10.15 -5.04
C GLU A 116 -11.02 9.56 -6.44
N SER A 117 -10.54 10.27 -7.44
CA SER A 117 -10.52 9.75 -8.82
C SER A 117 -9.69 8.48 -8.99
N SER A 118 -8.66 8.28 -8.16
CA SER A 118 -7.86 7.04 -8.14
C SER A 118 -8.69 5.77 -7.83
N LEU A 119 -9.85 5.92 -7.19
CA LEU A 119 -10.77 4.81 -6.91
C LEU A 119 -11.44 4.26 -8.18
N ILE A 120 -11.67 5.10 -9.20
CA ILE A 120 -12.39 4.70 -10.41
C ILE A 120 -11.64 3.60 -11.18
N PRO A 121 -10.35 3.75 -11.54
CA PRO A 121 -9.62 2.68 -12.21
C PRO A 121 -9.47 1.42 -11.35
N THR A 122 -9.37 1.55 -10.02
CA THR A 122 -9.28 0.39 -9.13
C THR A 122 -10.58 -0.39 -9.06
N LEU A 123 -11.72 0.28 -9.09
CA LEU A 123 -13.04 -0.37 -9.23
C LEU A 123 -13.16 -1.10 -10.57
N PHE A 124 -12.72 -0.49 -11.67
CA PHE A 124 -12.73 -1.17 -12.97
C PHE A 124 -11.82 -2.40 -12.99
N LEU A 125 -10.68 -2.38 -12.30
CA LEU A 125 -9.85 -3.57 -12.16
C LEU A 125 -10.56 -4.69 -11.39
N ILE A 126 -11.29 -4.37 -10.33
CA ILE A 126 -12.03 -5.37 -9.53
C ILE A 126 -13.21 -5.93 -10.35
N PHE A 127 -14.04 -5.08 -10.94
CA PHE A 127 -15.23 -5.51 -11.68
C PHE A 127 -14.89 -6.24 -12.98
N GLY A 128 -13.89 -5.76 -13.72
CA GLY A 128 -13.54 -6.29 -15.03
C GLY A 128 -12.79 -7.62 -14.96
N TRP A 129 -11.82 -7.76 -14.05
CA TRP A 129 -10.89 -8.89 -14.00
C TRP A 129 -10.88 -9.66 -12.67
N GLY A 130 -11.80 -9.37 -11.75
CA GLY A 130 -11.98 -10.14 -10.51
C GLY A 130 -12.39 -11.58 -10.76
N TYR A 131 -11.99 -12.51 -9.87
CA TYR A 131 -12.15 -13.95 -10.11
C TYR A 131 -13.56 -14.49 -9.84
N GLN A 132 -14.24 -13.99 -8.81
CA GLN A 132 -15.52 -14.54 -8.35
C GLN A 132 -16.69 -13.56 -8.57
N PRO A 133 -17.96 -14.04 -8.62
CA PRO A 133 -19.12 -13.16 -8.78
C PRO A 133 -19.31 -12.17 -7.62
N GLU A 134 -18.80 -12.49 -6.42
CA GLU A 134 -18.81 -11.61 -5.23
C GLU A 134 -17.98 -10.33 -5.42
N ARG A 135 -17.21 -10.21 -6.51
CA ARG A 135 -16.45 -9.00 -6.87
C ARG A 135 -17.30 -7.73 -6.90
N LEU A 136 -18.60 -7.85 -7.26
CA LEU A 136 -19.53 -6.71 -7.25
C LEU A 136 -19.74 -6.17 -5.84
N GLN A 137 -19.97 -7.05 -4.87
CA GLN A 137 -20.11 -6.65 -3.47
C GLN A 137 -18.82 -6.04 -2.93
N ALA A 138 -17.67 -6.65 -3.23
CA ALA A 138 -16.37 -6.15 -2.80
C ALA A 138 -16.08 -4.73 -3.32
N GLY A 139 -16.40 -4.45 -4.58
CA GLY A 139 -16.27 -3.11 -5.16
C GLY A 139 -17.24 -2.09 -4.54
N LEU A 140 -18.49 -2.49 -4.27
CA LEU A 140 -19.45 -1.64 -3.56
C LEU A 140 -18.99 -1.31 -2.14
N TYR A 141 -18.44 -2.28 -1.39
CA TYR A 141 -17.86 -2.00 -0.07
C TYR A 141 -16.73 -0.97 -0.16
N LEU A 142 -15.78 -1.16 -1.09
CA LEU A 142 -14.69 -0.22 -1.29
C LEU A 142 -15.24 1.19 -1.58
N LEU A 143 -16.20 1.31 -2.49
CA LEU A 143 -16.78 2.58 -2.89
C LEU A 143 -17.50 3.27 -1.73
N PHE A 144 -18.43 2.57 -1.06
CA PHE A 144 -19.23 3.19 -0.01
C PHE A 144 -18.40 3.59 1.21
N TYR A 145 -17.49 2.71 1.69
CA TYR A 145 -16.65 3.05 2.84
C TYR A 145 -15.77 4.28 2.56
N THR A 146 -15.17 4.35 1.37
CA THR A 146 -14.28 5.46 1.03
C THR A 146 -15.03 6.76 0.75
N LEU A 147 -16.15 6.74 0.02
CA LEU A 147 -16.96 7.94 -0.25
C LEU A 147 -17.60 8.47 1.02
N PHE A 148 -18.14 7.61 1.88
CA PHE A 148 -18.73 8.05 3.15
C PHE A 148 -17.73 8.82 4.02
N ALA A 149 -16.46 8.41 3.98
CA ALA A 149 -15.42 9.06 4.74
C ALA A 149 -14.86 10.33 4.07
N SER A 150 -14.86 10.39 2.75
CA SER A 150 -14.27 11.51 2.01
C SER A 150 -15.18 12.72 1.84
N LEU A 151 -16.50 12.54 1.85
CA LEU A 151 -17.45 13.67 1.78
C LEU A 151 -17.29 14.64 2.97
N PRO A 152 -17.17 14.23 4.24
CA PRO A 152 -16.83 15.13 5.33
C PRO A 152 -15.52 15.89 5.12
N LEU A 153 -14.50 15.23 4.56
CA LEU A 153 -13.22 15.88 4.26
C LEU A 153 -13.41 17.04 3.27
N LEU A 154 -14.25 16.88 2.25
CA LEU A 154 -14.57 17.97 1.31
C LEU A 154 -15.18 19.18 2.03
N MET A 155 -16.10 18.94 2.96
CA MET A 155 -16.67 20.00 3.79
C MET A 155 -15.61 20.71 4.63
N GLY A 156 -14.69 19.93 5.21
CA GLY A 156 -13.53 20.47 5.94
C GLY A 156 -12.62 21.35 5.07
N LEU A 157 -12.41 20.98 3.79
CA LEU A 157 -11.63 21.78 2.84
C LEU A 157 -12.29 23.11 2.51
N PHE A 158 -13.60 23.12 2.28
CA PHE A 158 -14.32 24.36 2.02
C PHE A 158 -14.33 25.28 3.24
N PHE A 159 -14.38 24.73 4.44
CA PHE A 159 -14.25 25.52 5.66
C PHE A 159 -12.88 26.19 5.77
N ILE A 160 -11.77 25.46 5.53
CA ILE A 160 -10.43 26.06 5.50
C ILE A 160 -10.37 27.18 4.45
N PHE A 161 -10.93 26.94 3.27
CA PHE A 161 -10.92 27.93 2.18
C PHE A 161 -11.69 29.20 2.54
N SER A 162 -12.80 29.09 3.29
CA SER A 162 -13.57 30.28 3.73
C SER A 162 -12.81 31.15 4.73
N GLU A 163 -11.90 30.56 5.52
CA GLU A 163 -11.15 31.28 6.53
C GLU A 163 -9.81 31.82 6.02
N GLU A 164 -9.04 31.01 5.27
CA GLU A 164 -7.67 31.33 4.86
C GLU A 164 -7.53 31.79 3.41
N PHE A 165 -8.56 31.63 2.57
CA PHE A 165 -8.58 31.91 1.12
C PHE A 165 -7.54 31.15 0.28
N PHE A 166 -6.69 30.28 0.87
CA PHE A 166 -5.76 29.43 0.12
C PHE A 166 -5.75 28.01 0.67
N LEU A 167 -5.45 27.05 -0.23
CA LEU A 167 -5.40 25.63 0.06
C LEU A 167 -4.03 25.01 -0.28
N ASN A 168 -2.98 25.82 -0.41
CA ASN A 168 -1.64 25.32 -0.71
C ASN A 168 -0.93 24.83 0.55
N PHE A 169 -0.47 23.58 0.57
CA PHE A 169 0.28 22.99 1.69
C PHE A 169 1.50 23.82 2.12
N LEU A 170 2.13 24.56 1.20
CA LEU A 170 3.30 25.38 1.49
C LEU A 170 3.00 26.62 2.33
N PHE A 171 1.82 27.18 2.19
CA PHE A 171 1.42 28.43 2.81
C PHE A 171 0.49 28.24 4.02
N MET A 172 -0.06 27.01 4.17
CA MET A 172 -0.90 26.70 5.32
C MET A 172 -0.07 26.68 6.59
N LYS A 173 -0.38 27.59 7.50
CA LYS A 173 0.15 27.62 8.86
C LYS A 173 -0.75 26.81 9.78
N GLU A 174 -0.29 26.62 11.00
CA GLU A 174 -1.08 26.01 12.05
C GLU A 174 -2.40 26.79 12.24
N PHE A 175 -3.50 26.10 12.00
CA PHE A 175 -4.82 26.68 12.12
C PHE A 175 -5.31 26.54 13.57
N SER A 176 -5.63 27.65 14.21
CA SER A 176 -6.14 27.68 15.59
C SER A 176 -7.61 27.24 15.64
N LEU A 177 -7.84 25.96 15.32
CA LEU A 177 -9.18 25.40 15.29
C LEU A 177 -9.69 25.09 16.70
N VAL A 178 -10.88 25.54 17.00
CA VAL A 178 -11.55 25.33 18.27
C VAL A 178 -12.52 24.13 18.21
N HIS A 179 -12.93 23.69 17.00
CA HIS A 179 -14.01 22.74 16.86
C HIS A 179 -13.53 21.30 16.62
N LEU A 180 -13.87 20.40 17.52
CA LEU A 180 -13.58 18.98 17.49
C LEU A 180 -14.12 18.27 16.22
N LEU A 181 -15.31 18.66 15.75
CA LEU A 181 -15.91 18.13 14.53
C LEU A 181 -15.02 18.33 13.30
N PHE A 182 -14.32 19.43 13.23
CA PHE A 182 -13.43 19.74 12.11
C PHE A 182 -12.20 18.82 12.07
N TYR A 183 -11.64 18.49 13.22
CA TYR A 183 -10.58 17.50 13.32
C TYR A 183 -11.03 16.15 12.75
N PHE A 184 -12.23 15.69 13.11
CA PHE A 184 -12.79 14.45 12.57
C PHE A 184 -12.98 14.53 11.05
N PHE A 185 -13.49 15.61 10.51
CA PHE A 185 -13.71 15.76 9.07
C PHE A 185 -12.41 15.65 8.27
N LEU A 186 -11.31 16.21 8.77
CA LEU A 186 -10.03 16.17 8.09
C LEU A 186 -9.29 14.82 8.25
N THR A 187 -9.45 14.13 9.37
CA THR A 187 -8.66 12.91 9.63
C THR A 187 -9.39 11.63 9.25
N PHE A 188 -10.71 11.58 9.34
CA PHE A 188 -11.50 10.36 9.18
C PHE A 188 -11.33 9.67 7.82
N ALA A 189 -11.26 10.44 6.72
CA ALA A 189 -11.07 9.90 5.38
C ALA A 189 -9.75 9.11 5.25
N PHE A 190 -8.70 9.62 5.84
CA PHE A 190 -7.39 8.97 5.82
C PHE A 190 -7.35 7.72 6.71
N LEU A 191 -8.04 7.77 7.86
CA LEU A 191 -8.16 6.63 8.78
C LEU A 191 -8.98 5.47 8.17
N VAL A 192 -9.94 5.77 7.32
CA VAL A 192 -10.67 4.73 6.57
C VAL A 192 -9.80 4.12 5.48
N LYS A 193 -9.02 4.93 4.75
CA LYS A 193 -8.09 4.41 3.72
C LYS A 193 -6.90 3.64 4.35
N MET A 194 -6.39 4.09 5.51
CA MET A 194 -5.39 3.35 6.30
C MET A 194 -6.08 2.37 7.27
N PRO A 195 -6.74 1.37 6.82
CA PRO A 195 -7.76 0.53 7.45
C PRO A 195 -7.63 0.46 8.98
N MET A 196 -8.15 1.48 9.66
CA MET A 196 -8.20 1.49 11.13
C MET A 196 -9.20 0.43 11.61
N PHE A 197 -8.97 -0.15 12.77
CA PHE A 197 -9.90 -1.08 13.39
C PHE A 197 -11.31 -0.47 13.46
N LEU A 198 -12.35 -1.26 13.30
CA LEU A 198 -13.78 -0.98 13.08
C LEU A 198 -14.13 -0.66 11.61
N VAL A 199 -13.36 0.15 10.89
CA VAL A 199 -13.63 0.54 9.50
C VAL A 199 -12.77 -0.21 8.47
N HIS A 200 -12.08 -1.29 8.88
CA HIS A 200 -11.17 -2.06 8.04
C HIS A 200 -11.83 -3.15 7.18
N LEU A 201 -13.12 -3.47 7.40
CA LEU A 201 -13.77 -4.65 6.81
C LEU A 201 -13.85 -4.62 5.27
N TRP A 202 -13.76 -3.45 4.66
CA TRP A 202 -13.71 -3.31 3.20
C TRP A 202 -12.45 -3.91 2.60
N LEU A 203 -11.32 -3.84 3.32
CA LEU A 203 -10.01 -4.21 2.81
C LEU A 203 -9.87 -5.72 2.56
N PRO A 204 -10.17 -6.64 3.49
CA PRO A 204 -10.09 -8.07 3.21
C PRO A 204 -11.01 -8.50 2.06
N LYS A 205 -12.24 -7.96 1.99
CA LYS A 205 -13.17 -8.26 0.90
C LYS A 205 -12.64 -7.79 -0.45
N ALA A 206 -12.15 -6.55 -0.52
CA ALA A 206 -11.57 -6.01 -1.75
C ALA A 206 -10.34 -6.80 -2.22
N HIS A 207 -9.43 -7.21 -1.31
CA HIS A 207 -8.23 -7.97 -1.66
C HIS A 207 -8.52 -9.40 -2.11
N VAL A 208 -9.48 -10.06 -1.48
CA VAL A 208 -9.84 -11.45 -1.81
C VAL A 208 -10.37 -11.54 -3.24
N GLU A 209 -11.25 -10.62 -3.63
CA GLU A 209 -11.93 -10.65 -4.92
C GLU A 209 -11.15 -9.95 -6.05
N ALA A 210 -10.21 -9.07 -5.71
CA ALA A 210 -9.40 -8.38 -6.72
C ALA A 210 -8.52 -9.35 -7.51
N PRO A 211 -8.28 -9.05 -8.82
CA PRO A 211 -7.20 -9.71 -9.56
C PRO A 211 -5.85 -9.38 -8.91
N VAL A 212 -4.80 -10.11 -9.28
CA VAL A 212 -3.46 -9.92 -8.68
C VAL A 212 -2.99 -8.47 -8.78
N SER A 213 -3.12 -7.89 -9.96
CA SER A 213 -2.78 -6.48 -10.18
C SER A 213 -3.57 -5.55 -9.24
N GLY A 214 -4.88 -5.80 -9.08
CA GLY A 214 -5.72 -5.04 -8.14
C GLY A 214 -5.27 -5.18 -6.69
N SER A 215 -4.96 -6.39 -6.22
CA SER A 215 -4.49 -6.60 -4.85
C SER A 215 -3.09 -6.01 -4.60
N MET A 216 -2.19 -6.04 -5.60
CA MET A 216 -0.87 -5.42 -5.50
C MET A 216 -0.95 -3.90 -5.34
N ILE A 217 -1.78 -3.21 -6.13
CA ILE A 217 -1.92 -1.75 -6.05
C ILE A 217 -2.64 -1.31 -4.78
N LEU A 218 -3.69 -2.04 -4.37
CA LEU A 218 -4.42 -1.78 -3.13
C LEU A 218 -3.47 -1.83 -1.92
N ALA A 219 -2.71 -2.93 -1.78
CA ALA A 219 -1.75 -3.08 -0.69
C ALA A 219 -0.54 -2.16 -0.83
N GLY A 220 -0.03 -2.00 -2.05
CA GLY A 220 1.20 -1.28 -2.32
C GLY A 220 1.10 0.22 -2.15
N ILE A 221 0.03 0.85 -2.66
CA ILE A 221 -0.04 2.30 -2.80
C ILE A 221 -1.31 2.91 -2.20
N LEU A 222 -2.50 2.33 -2.45
CA LEU A 222 -3.75 2.96 -2.01
C LEU A 222 -3.83 3.14 -0.48
N LEU A 223 -3.30 2.17 0.28
CA LEU A 223 -3.18 2.32 1.74
C LEU A 223 -2.25 3.48 2.12
N LYS A 224 -1.18 3.70 1.36
CA LYS A 224 -0.18 4.74 1.62
C LYS A 224 -0.66 6.15 1.27
N LEU A 225 -1.67 6.26 0.39
CA LEU A 225 -2.36 7.54 0.18
C LEU A 225 -2.97 8.10 1.46
N GLY A 226 -3.52 7.23 2.32
CA GLY A 226 -4.04 7.64 3.62
C GLY A 226 -2.93 8.18 4.52
N GLY A 227 -1.79 7.47 4.64
CA GLY A 227 -0.65 7.92 5.43
C GLY A 227 -0.02 9.21 4.91
N TYR A 228 0.14 9.33 3.60
CA TYR A 228 0.59 10.56 2.96
C TYR A 228 -0.34 11.75 3.29
N GLY A 229 -1.66 11.53 3.16
CA GLY A 229 -2.65 12.57 3.48
C GLY A 229 -2.59 13.00 4.95
N MET A 230 -2.41 12.07 5.89
CA MET A 230 -2.24 12.40 7.30
C MET A 230 -0.99 13.24 7.56
N ILE A 231 0.16 12.87 6.96
CA ILE A 231 1.41 13.62 7.10
C ILE A 231 1.24 15.06 6.57
N ARG A 232 0.45 15.27 5.51
CA ARG A 232 0.17 16.61 4.95
C ARG A 232 -0.81 17.43 5.77
N VAL A 233 -1.76 16.79 6.44
CA VAL A 233 -2.83 17.47 7.17
C VAL A 233 -2.45 17.77 8.63
N PHE A 234 -1.67 16.91 9.29
CA PHE A 234 -1.32 17.11 10.69
C PHE A 234 -0.61 18.46 11.01
N PRO A 235 0.30 18.98 10.18
CA PRO A 235 0.89 20.31 10.43
C PRO A 235 -0.16 21.42 10.50
N ILE A 236 -1.29 21.29 9.82
CA ILE A 236 -2.37 22.28 9.78
C ILE A 236 -3.19 22.27 11.09
N ILE A 237 -3.36 21.08 11.70
CA ILE A 237 -4.25 20.86 12.85
C ILE A 237 -3.49 20.48 14.14
N LEU A 238 -2.21 20.88 14.29
CA LEU A 238 -1.36 20.45 15.39
C LEU A 238 -1.97 20.69 16.78
N GLY A 239 -2.56 21.85 17.02
CA GLY A 239 -3.11 22.20 18.34
C GLY A 239 -4.24 21.27 18.81
N LEU A 240 -5.13 20.84 17.91
CA LEU A 240 -6.19 19.87 18.21
C LEU A 240 -5.69 18.42 18.19
N SER A 241 -4.78 18.10 17.30
CA SER A 241 -4.26 16.74 17.15
C SER A 241 -3.54 16.27 18.41
N LEU A 242 -2.80 17.13 19.11
CA LEU A 242 -2.15 16.79 20.39
C LEU A 242 -3.14 16.26 21.45
N LYS A 243 -4.38 16.73 21.44
CA LYS A 243 -5.42 16.30 22.41
C LYS A 243 -6.19 15.08 21.94
N MET A 244 -6.52 15.02 20.64
CA MET A 244 -7.46 14.04 20.09
C MET A 244 -6.81 12.77 19.59
N ASN A 245 -5.54 12.81 19.22
CA ASN A 245 -4.80 11.67 18.67
C ASN A 245 -4.73 10.48 19.63
N ILE A 246 -4.81 10.72 20.93
CA ILE A 246 -4.79 9.67 21.96
C ILE A 246 -5.87 8.62 21.69
N PHE A 247 -7.08 9.05 21.35
CA PHE A 247 -8.19 8.16 21.06
C PHE A 247 -7.89 7.24 19.87
N TRP A 248 -7.40 7.81 18.75
CA TRP A 248 -7.08 7.05 17.55
C TRP A 248 -5.86 6.14 17.75
N LEU A 249 -4.87 6.59 18.52
CA LEU A 249 -3.68 5.81 18.85
C LEU A 249 -4.07 4.55 19.62
N ILE A 250 -4.85 4.66 20.71
CA ILE A 250 -5.27 3.51 21.50
C ILE A 250 -6.12 2.56 20.64
N LEU A 251 -7.09 3.10 19.89
CA LEU A 251 -7.96 2.30 19.05
C LEU A 251 -7.20 1.57 17.94
N SER A 252 -6.19 2.18 17.33
CA SER A 252 -5.37 1.53 16.31
C SER A 252 -4.52 0.41 16.88
N LEU A 253 -3.89 0.59 18.05
CA LEU A 253 -3.01 -0.41 18.65
C LEU A 253 -3.78 -1.59 19.25
N VAL A 254 -4.88 -1.31 19.96
CA VAL A 254 -5.79 -2.38 20.44
C VAL A 254 -6.35 -3.15 19.24
N GLY A 255 -6.80 -2.43 18.20
CA GLY A 255 -7.29 -3.04 16.97
C GLY A 255 -6.23 -3.87 16.27
N GLY A 256 -4.99 -3.37 16.16
CA GLY A 256 -3.86 -4.09 15.58
C GLY A 256 -3.55 -5.40 16.32
N SER A 257 -3.58 -5.40 17.64
CA SER A 257 -3.40 -6.62 18.45
C SER A 257 -4.52 -7.64 18.22
N LEU A 258 -5.78 -7.20 18.16
CA LEU A 258 -6.92 -8.08 17.89
C LEU A 258 -6.88 -8.66 16.47
N VAL A 259 -6.56 -7.83 15.46
CA VAL A 259 -6.46 -8.27 14.07
C VAL A 259 -5.30 -9.25 13.89
N SER A 260 -4.17 -9.07 14.57
CA SER A 260 -3.05 -10.02 14.52
C SER A 260 -3.42 -11.41 15.08
N LEU A 261 -4.27 -11.47 16.12
CA LEU A 261 -4.86 -12.72 16.59
C LEU A 261 -5.84 -13.33 15.58
N MET A 262 -6.66 -12.50 14.91
CA MET A 262 -7.56 -12.99 13.86
C MET A 262 -6.80 -13.57 12.65
N CYS A 263 -5.61 -13.09 12.33
CA CYS A 263 -4.77 -13.66 11.27
C CYS A 263 -4.49 -15.15 11.48
N LEU A 264 -4.26 -15.59 12.73
CA LEU A 264 -4.00 -17.00 13.05
C LEU A 264 -5.19 -17.93 12.80
N ARG A 265 -6.41 -17.39 12.71
CA ARG A 265 -7.63 -18.16 12.47
C ARG A 265 -8.07 -18.16 11.01
N GLN A 266 -7.39 -17.43 10.14
CA GLN A 266 -7.75 -17.35 8.72
C GLN A 266 -7.39 -18.65 8.00
N ILE A 267 -8.31 -19.14 7.18
CA ILE A 267 -8.13 -20.34 6.34
C ILE A 267 -7.67 -19.93 4.93
N ASP A 268 -8.10 -18.76 4.44
CA ASP A 268 -7.75 -18.26 3.11
C ASP A 268 -6.44 -17.48 3.14
N LEU A 269 -5.51 -17.84 2.21
CA LEU A 269 -4.23 -17.17 2.06
C LEU A 269 -4.35 -15.68 1.75
N LYS A 270 -5.26 -15.28 0.84
CA LYS A 270 -5.46 -13.87 0.49
C LYS A 270 -5.99 -13.07 1.68
N SER A 271 -6.95 -13.62 2.44
CA SER A 271 -7.50 -12.93 3.61
C SER A 271 -6.44 -12.79 4.71
N LEU A 272 -5.59 -13.80 4.93
CA LEU A 272 -4.50 -13.74 5.90
C LEU A 272 -3.52 -12.61 5.57
N VAL A 273 -3.06 -12.51 4.32
CA VAL A 273 -2.17 -11.42 3.88
C VAL A 273 -2.86 -10.06 3.96
N ALA A 274 -4.18 -9.99 3.69
CA ALA A 274 -4.94 -8.75 3.82
C ALA A 274 -5.06 -8.29 5.29
N TYR A 275 -5.35 -9.19 6.23
CA TYR A 275 -5.38 -8.85 7.65
C TYR A 275 -4.00 -8.50 8.22
N SER A 276 -2.93 -9.15 7.75
CA SER A 276 -1.56 -8.78 8.14
C SER A 276 -1.23 -7.34 7.75
N SER A 277 -1.72 -6.85 6.61
CA SER A 277 -1.55 -5.45 6.22
C SER A 277 -2.27 -4.49 7.17
N VAL A 278 -3.45 -4.86 7.72
CA VAL A 278 -4.14 -4.06 8.74
C VAL A 278 -3.32 -3.97 10.03
N ALA A 279 -2.70 -5.07 10.46
CA ALA A 279 -1.85 -5.09 11.65
C ALA A 279 -0.61 -4.18 11.50
N HIS A 280 0.10 -4.23 10.37
CA HIS A 280 1.23 -3.32 10.13
C HIS A 280 0.80 -1.86 9.97
N MET A 281 -0.35 -1.59 9.31
CA MET A 281 -0.85 -0.22 9.19
C MET A 281 -1.33 0.35 10.53
N SER A 282 -1.73 -0.47 11.49
CA SER A 282 -2.04 0.00 12.84
C SER A 282 -0.83 0.61 13.56
N LEU A 283 0.39 0.04 13.36
CA LEU A 283 1.63 0.62 13.84
C LEU A 283 1.96 1.95 13.15
N VAL A 284 1.73 2.04 11.83
CA VAL A 284 1.92 3.29 11.08
C VAL A 284 0.98 4.39 11.62
N ILE A 285 -0.30 4.08 11.81
CA ILE A 285 -1.26 5.03 12.42
C ILE A 285 -0.77 5.45 13.80
N GLY A 286 -0.37 4.48 14.64
CA GLY A 286 0.17 4.77 15.97
C GLY A 286 1.35 5.74 15.93
N GLY A 287 2.33 5.52 15.04
CA GLY A 287 3.48 6.39 14.89
C GLY A 287 3.14 7.80 14.38
N LEU A 288 2.18 7.91 13.46
CA LEU A 288 1.71 9.21 12.96
C LEU A 288 0.97 10.01 14.03
N MET A 289 0.17 9.34 14.87
CA MET A 289 -0.61 9.99 15.94
C MET A 289 0.24 10.54 17.07
N VAL A 290 1.44 10.01 17.28
CA VAL A 290 2.37 10.50 18.33
C VAL A 290 2.93 11.89 18.01
N LEU A 291 2.92 12.31 16.73
CA LEU A 291 3.41 13.62 16.24
C LEU A 291 4.90 13.89 16.51
N LEU A 292 5.69 12.89 16.82
CA LEU A 292 7.15 13.01 16.92
C LEU A 292 7.78 12.88 15.52
N SER A 293 8.87 13.60 15.27
CA SER A 293 9.63 13.50 14.00
C SER A 293 10.09 12.07 13.70
N TRP A 294 10.53 11.33 14.72
CA TRP A 294 10.84 9.90 14.59
C TRP A 294 9.61 9.07 14.19
N GLY A 295 8.45 9.32 14.80
CA GLY A 295 7.21 8.64 14.45
C GLY A 295 6.84 8.85 12.98
N TRP A 296 7.01 10.04 12.44
CA TRP A 296 6.71 10.35 11.04
C TRP A 296 7.72 9.72 10.08
N GLY A 297 9.02 9.85 10.35
CA GLY A 297 10.07 9.30 9.50
C GLY A 297 9.98 7.76 9.40
N PHE A 298 9.81 7.09 10.55
CA PHE A 298 9.70 5.63 10.56
C PHE A 298 8.34 5.11 10.08
N SER A 299 7.26 5.89 10.22
CA SER A 299 5.98 5.55 9.56
C SER A 299 6.10 5.56 8.04
N TYR A 300 6.82 6.54 7.49
CA TYR A 300 7.10 6.61 6.06
C TYR A 300 7.95 5.44 5.58
N SER A 301 9.03 5.10 6.29
CA SER A 301 9.88 3.95 5.95
C SER A 301 9.10 2.64 5.94
N LEU A 302 8.22 2.43 6.96
CA LEU A 302 7.37 1.25 7.00
C LEU A 302 6.33 1.24 5.89
N MET A 303 5.76 2.39 5.50
CA MET A 303 4.84 2.47 4.36
C MET A 303 5.49 1.99 3.07
N ILE A 304 6.72 2.39 2.76
CA ILE A 304 7.43 1.96 1.54
C ILE A 304 7.76 0.46 1.62
N ALA A 305 8.36 0.03 2.72
CA ALA A 305 8.80 -1.34 2.91
C ALA A 305 7.64 -2.35 2.87
N HIS A 306 6.55 -2.05 3.61
CA HIS A 306 5.32 -2.85 3.57
C HIS A 306 4.68 -2.85 2.18
N GLY A 307 4.76 -1.73 1.43
CA GLY A 307 4.24 -1.66 0.06
C GLY A 307 4.86 -2.70 -0.86
N LEU A 308 6.17 -2.86 -0.79
CA LEU A 308 6.91 -3.84 -1.59
C LEU A 308 6.73 -5.28 -1.08
N CYS A 309 6.76 -5.48 0.23
CA CYS A 309 6.63 -6.80 0.83
C CYS A 309 5.22 -7.38 0.61
N SER A 310 4.16 -6.63 0.92
CA SER A 310 2.78 -7.09 0.80
C SER A 310 2.39 -7.35 -0.65
N SER A 311 2.80 -6.50 -1.61
CA SER A 311 2.56 -6.76 -3.04
C SER A 311 3.24 -8.04 -3.52
N GLY A 312 4.45 -8.33 -3.05
CA GLY A 312 5.16 -9.58 -3.30
C GLY A 312 4.45 -10.80 -2.72
N LEU A 313 3.92 -10.71 -1.49
CA LEU A 313 3.15 -11.78 -0.86
C LEU A 313 1.84 -12.05 -1.62
N PHE A 314 1.11 -11.02 -2.05
CA PHE A 314 -0.08 -11.21 -2.88
C PHE A 314 0.23 -11.89 -4.22
N PHE A 315 1.38 -11.56 -4.81
CA PHE A 315 1.82 -12.24 -6.01
C PHE A 315 2.15 -13.73 -5.75
N LEU A 316 2.83 -14.06 -4.65
CA LEU A 316 3.08 -15.46 -4.27
C LEU A 316 1.79 -16.26 -4.05
N VAL A 317 0.81 -15.69 -3.35
CA VAL A 317 -0.50 -16.32 -3.17
C VAL A 317 -1.18 -16.59 -4.52
N ASN A 318 -1.04 -15.65 -5.47
CA ASN A 318 -1.59 -15.85 -6.79
C ASN A 318 -0.89 -16.96 -7.57
N LEU A 319 0.42 -17.11 -7.44
CA LEU A 319 1.16 -18.20 -8.08
C LEU A 319 0.61 -19.57 -7.67
N PHE A 320 0.18 -19.73 -6.41
CA PHE A 320 -0.47 -20.94 -5.96
C PHE A 320 -1.90 -21.05 -6.49
N TYR A 321 -2.63 -19.93 -6.48
CA TYR A 321 -3.99 -19.91 -7.01
C TYR A 321 -4.07 -20.27 -8.51
N GLU A 322 -3.16 -19.77 -9.34
CA GLU A 322 -3.11 -20.10 -10.78
C GLU A 322 -2.83 -21.59 -11.04
N ARG A 323 -2.20 -22.31 -10.09
CA ARG A 323 -1.86 -23.73 -10.23
C ARG A 323 -2.86 -24.67 -9.58
N LEU A 324 -3.40 -24.29 -8.43
CA LEU A 324 -4.27 -25.13 -7.61
C LEU A 324 -5.74 -24.75 -7.68
N GLU A 325 -6.06 -23.62 -8.32
CA GLU A 325 -7.39 -23.01 -8.38
C GLU A 325 -8.08 -22.85 -7.02
N SER A 326 -7.29 -22.94 -5.93
CA SER A 326 -7.77 -22.82 -4.55
C SER A 326 -6.94 -21.83 -3.75
N ARG A 327 -7.61 -21.10 -2.83
CA ARG A 327 -7.01 -20.13 -1.91
C ARG A 327 -6.86 -20.68 -0.50
N SER A 328 -7.41 -21.86 -0.21
CA SER A 328 -7.44 -22.42 1.14
C SER A 328 -6.06 -22.95 1.57
N LEU A 329 -5.63 -22.62 2.79
CA LEU A 329 -4.41 -23.14 3.40
C LEU A 329 -4.43 -24.68 3.51
N LEU A 330 -5.62 -25.28 3.68
CA LEU A 330 -5.74 -26.72 3.87
C LEU A 330 -5.41 -27.50 2.60
N ILE A 331 -5.70 -26.93 1.43
CA ILE A 331 -5.39 -27.56 0.13
C ILE A 331 -3.96 -27.25 -0.28
N ASN A 332 -3.48 -26.06 0.02
CA ASN A 332 -2.15 -25.55 -0.35
C ASN A 332 -1.06 -25.99 0.64
N LYS A 333 -1.02 -27.27 1.03
CA LYS A 333 0.00 -27.82 1.93
C LYS A 333 1.09 -28.57 1.16
N GLY A 334 2.30 -28.65 1.74
CA GLY A 334 3.38 -29.49 1.22
C GLY A 334 4.01 -28.97 -0.07
N MET A 335 3.91 -27.69 -0.37
CA MET A 335 4.37 -27.09 -1.63
C MET A 335 5.90 -27.13 -1.79
N LEU A 336 6.64 -27.35 -0.71
CA LEU A 336 8.08 -27.50 -0.73
C LEU A 336 8.53 -28.70 -1.59
N SER A 337 7.76 -29.77 -1.63
CA SER A 337 8.08 -30.97 -2.45
C SER A 337 7.89 -30.72 -3.94
N PHE A 338 6.91 -29.87 -4.32
CA PHE A 338 6.60 -29.58 -5.73
C PHE A 338 7.44 -28.43 -6.31
N MET A 339 7.68 -27.38 -5.51
CA MET A 339 8.36 -26.16 -5.97
C MET A 339 9.38 -25.65 -4.93
N PRO A 340 10.50 -26.38 -4.75
CA PRO A 340 11.50 -26.00 -3.72
C PRO A 340 12.11 -24.61 -3.95
N SER A 341 12.25 -24.20 -5.20
CA SER A 341 12.77 -22.87 -5.52
C SER A 341 11.81 -21.72 -5.18
N ILE A 342 10.48 -21.90 -5.33
CA ILE A 342 9.51 -20.89 -4.89
C ILE A 342 9.40 -20.88 -3.36
N SER A 343 9.57 -22.01 -2.69
CA SER A 343 9.53 -22.06 -1.23
C SER A 343 10.62 -21.20 -0.59
N MET A 344 11.79 -21.06 -1.22
CA MET A 344 12.81 -20.10 -0.81
C MET A 344 12.31 -18.65 -0.87
N TRP A 345 11.61 -18.27 -1.94
CA TRP A 345 11.05 -16.93 -2.07
C TRP A 345 9.91 -16.66 -1.08
N TRP A 346 9.11 -17.69 -0.78
CA TRP A 346 8.13 -17.62 0.31
C TRP A 346 8.79 -17.30 1.64
N PHE A 347 9.88 -18.01 1.96
CA PHE A 347 10.64 -17.73 3.18
C PHE A 347 11.19 -16.31 3.21
N LEU A 348 11.81 -15.83 2.13
CA LEU A 348 12.40 -14.51 2.05
C LEU A 348 11.37 -13.39 2.19
N LEU A 349 10.19 -13.51 1.58
CA LEU A 349 9.12 -12.51 1.71
C LEU A 349 8.37 -12.63 3.05
N CYS A 350 8.17 -13.82 3.59
CA CYS A 350 7.62 -13.98 4.94
C CYS A 350 8.58 -13.44 6.00
N SER A 351 9.89 -13.68 5.88
CA SER A 351 10.89 -13.14 6.80
C SER A 351 10.95 -11.61 6.74
N SER A 352 10.85 -11.01 5.56
CA SER A 352 10.77 -9.55 5.43
C SER A 352 9.48 -8.97 6.03
N ASN A 353 8.36 -9.70 5.96
CA ASN A 353 7.11 -9.31 6.61
C ASN A 353 7.17 -9.43 8.15
N MET A 354 7.96 -10.38 8.66
CA MET A 354 8.24 -10.57 10.08
C MET A 354 9.29 -9.56 10.62
N ALA A 355 9.74 -8.64 9.76
CA ALA A 355 10.81 -7.69 10.07
C ALA A 355 12.15 -8.35 10.44
N ALA A 356 12.52 -9.44 9.75
CA ALA A 356 13.86 -10.03 9.93
C ALA A 356 14.96 -9.16 9.31
N PRO A 357 16.17 -9.08 9.90
CA PRO A 357 17.31 -8.41 9.30
C PRO A 357 17.84 -9.17 8.06
N PRO A 358 18.37 -8.50 7.03
CA PRO A 358 18.36 -7.08 6.76
C PRO A 358 17.09 -6.66 5.99
N SER A 359 16.21 -5.89 6.59
CA SER A 359 15.06 -5.37 5.88
C SER A 359 14.67 -3.97 6.35
N VAL A 360 14.17 -3.13 5.44
CA VAL A 360 13.65 -1.79 5.80
C VAL A 360 12.41 -1.90 6.70
N ASN A 361 11.67 -3.01 6.65
CA ASN A 361 10.57 -3.25 7.59
C ASN A 361 11.08 -3.25 9.05
N LEU A 362 12.20 -3.91 9.33
CA LEU A 362 12.81 -3.91 10.66
C LEU A 362 13.16 -2.49 11.12
N LEU A 363 13.79 -1.72 10.24
CA LEU A 363 14.14 -0.33 10.53
C LEU A 363 12.90 0.50 10.88
N GLY A 364 11.83 0.36 10.09
CA GLY A 364 10.56 1.03 10.33
C GLY A 364 9.90 0.61 11.64
N GLU A 365 9.84 -0.69 11.94
CA GLU A 365 9.24 -1.19 13.17
C GLU A 365 10.01 -0.76 14.42
N ILE A 366 11.34 -0.87 14.45
CA ILE A 366 12.15 -0.43 15.60
C ILE A 366 11.92 1.06 15.90
N GLY A 367 11.92 1.89 14.87
CA GLY A 367 11.73 3.31 15.05
C GLY A 367 10.32 3.67 15.51
N LEU A 368 9.29 2.98 15.02
CA LEU A 368 7.92 3.15 15.47
C LEU A 368 7.71 2.67 16.91
N LEU A 369 8.26 1.52 17.27
CA LEU A 369 8.22 1.04 18.65
C LEU A 369 8.86 2.05 19.60
N ASN A 370 10.03 2.58 19.26
CA ASN A 370 10.72 3.57 20.09
C ASN A 370 9.93 4.87 20.21
N SER A 371 9.34 5.38 19.12
CA SER A 371 8.55 6.62 19.14
C SER A 371 7.27 6.49 19.98
N ILE A 372 6.56 5.36 19.88
CA ILE A 372 5.31 5.12 20.60
C ILE A 372 5.59 4.87 22.10
N VAL A 373 6.64 4.13 22.45
CA VAL A 373 7.06 3.91 23.85
C VAL A 373 7.56 5.20 24.46
N GLY A 374 8.27 6.05 23.69
CA GLY A 374 8.71 7.39 24.13
C GLY A 374 7.54 8.30 24.51
N TRP A 375 6.39 8.13 23.85
CA TRP A 375 5.17 8.86 24.21
C TRP A 375 4.52 8.32 25.48
N SER A 376 4.38 7.00 25.63
CA SER A 376 3.79 6.38 26.83
C SER A 376 4.27 4.96 27.07
N LYS A 377 4.81 4.69 28.25
CA LYS A 377 5.28 3.36 28.65
C LYS A 377 4.16 2.32 28.74
N TYR A 378 2.93 2.74 29.07
CA TYR A 378 1.78 1.81 29.21
C TYR A 378 1.40 1.11 27.90
N VAL A 379 1.68 1.74 26.77
CA VAL A 379 1.38 1.19 25.44
C VAL A 379 2.33 0.04 25.08
N MET A 380 3.45 -0.13 25.78
CA MET A 380 4.43 -1.18 25.55
C MET A 380 3.80 -2.58 25.52
N LEU A 381 2.82 -2.85 26.39
CA LEU A 381 2.13 -4.13 26.41
C LEU A 381 1.42 -4.46 25.09
N LEU A 382 0.72 -3.50 24.50
CA LEU A 382 0.06 -3.67 23.19
C LEU A 382 1.06 -3.89 22.07
N LEU A 383 2.19 -3.18 22.11
CA LEU A 383 3.26 -3.31 21.12
C LEU A 383 3.92 -4.69 21.16
N ILE A 384 4.12 -5.27 22.35
CA ILE A 384 4.60 -6.64 22.53
C ILE A 384 3.67 -7.63 21.86
N PHE A 385 2.36 -7.49 22.07
CA PHE A 385 1.38 -8.37 21.40
C PHE A 385 1.42 -8.23 19.88
N ILE A 386 1.46 -7.01 19.36
CA ILE A 386 1.49 -6.80 17.90
C ILE A 386 2.76 -7.41 17.31
N SER A 387 3.95 -7.15 17.88
CA SER A 387 5.21 -7.66 17.35
C SER A 387 5.33 -9.19 17.47
N PHE A 388 4.90 -9.79 18.57
CA PHE A 388 4.90 -11.23 18.76
C PHE A 388 3.96 -11.93 17.77
N PHE A 389 2.72 -11.46 17.65
CA PHE A 389 1.77 -12.08 16.73
C PHE A 389 2.08 -11.80 15.26
N SER A 390 2.77 -10.70 14.93
CA SER A 390 3.26 -10.47 13.55
C SER A 390 4.26 -11.54 13.12
N ALA A 391 5.16 -11.92 14.00
CA ALA A 391 6.05 -13.06 13.76
C ALA A 391 5.28 -14.38 13.70
N ALA A 392 4.34 -14.60 14.61
CA ALA A 392 3.57 -15.84 14.67
C ALA A 392 2.75 -16.11 13.39
N TYR A 393 1.96 -15.12 12.89
CA TYR A 393 1.15 -15.35 11.70
C TYR A 393 1.99 -15.44 10.42
N SER A 394 3.13 -14.77 10.34
CA SER A 394 4.02 -14.88 9.17
C SER A 394 4.69 -16.25 9.10
N LEU A 395 5.13 -16.81 10.25
CA LEU A 395 5.60 -18.18 10.35
C LEU A 395 4.48 -19.22 10.12
N TYR A 396 3.27 -18.94 10.61
CA TYR A 396 2.09 -19.75 10.35
C TYR A 396 1.80 -19.85 8.86
N LEU A 397 1.81 -18.74 8.14
CA LEU A 397 1.62 -18.69 6.69
C LEU A 397 2.67 -19.52 5.96
N TYR A 398 3.95 -19.42 6.35
CA TYR A 398 5.03 -20.18 5.74
C TYR A 398 4.93 -21.68 6.05
N SER A 399 4.80 -22.03 7.34
CA SER A 399 4.82 -23.43 7.78
C SER A 399 3.67 -24.25 7.23
N TYR A 400 2.44 -23.69 7.25
CA TYR A 400 1.27 -24.41 6.77
C TYR A 400 1.24 -24.55 5.24
N SER A 401 1.76 -23.60 4.49
CA SER A 401 1.77 -23.67 3.03
C SER A 401 2.92 -24.57 2.51
N GLN A 402 4.09 -24.53 3.15
CA GLN A 402 5.29 -25.20 2.62
C GLN A 402 5.50 -26.60 3.19
N HIS A 403 5.19 -26.81 4.48
CA HIS A 403 5.40 -28.10 5.14
C HIS A 403 4.16 -28.98 5.16
N GLY A 404 4.35 -30.25 5.47
CA GLY A 404 3.28 -31.26 5.56
C GLY A 404 3.14 -32.13 4.31
N LYS A 405 2.22 -33.09 4.38
CA LYS A 405 1.88 -33.94 3.23
C LYS A 405 1.03 -33.16 2.25
N PHE A 406 1.35 -33.26 0.97
CA PHE A 406 0.55 -32.67 -0.09
C PHE A 406 -0.83 -33.30 -0.18
N ASN A 407 -1.78 -32.56 -0.71
CA ASN A 407 -3.14 -33.05 -0.91
C ASN A 407 -3.17 -34.00 -2.12
N ILE A 408 -3.77 -35.18 -1.96
CA ILE A 408 -3.87 -36.21 -3.03
C ILE A 408 -4.63 -35.69 -4.26
N ALA A 409 -5.47 -34.67 -4.10
CA ALA A 409 -6.19 -34.03 -5.21
C ALA A 409 -5.31 -33.22 -6.18
N ASN A 410 -4.06 -32.97 -5.83
CA ASN A 410 -3.13 -32.16 -6.63
C ASN A 410 -2.34 -33.06 -7.59
N TYR A 411 -2.89 -33.40 -8.76
CA TYR A 411 -2.32 -34.37 -9.70
C TYR A 411 -1.25 -33.81 -10.64
N SER A 412 -1.34 -32.55 -11.04
CA SER A 412 -0.41 -31.95 -12.00
C SER A 412 0.01 -30.55 -11.57
N PHE A 413 1.32 -30.29 -11.65
CA PHE A 413 1.90 -29.01 -11.24
C PHE A 413 2.78 -28.46 -12.37
N SER A 414 2.48 -27.25 -12.83
CA SER A 414 3.37 -26.56 -13.74
C SER A 414 4.52 -25.92 -12.96
N PHE A 415 5.76 -26.12 -13.43
CA PHE A 415 6.92 -25.46 -12.88
C PHE A 415 6.81 -23.94 -13.00
N ALA A 416 7.54 -23.24 -12.10
CA ALA A 416 7.58 -21.79 -12.13
C ALA A 416 8.30 -21.26 -13.38
N LEU A 417 7.75 -20.23 -13.96
CA LEU A 417 8.33 -19.55 -15.12
C LEU A 417 9.46 -18.59 -14.69
N LYS A 418 10.47 -18.40 -15.54
CA LYS A 418 11.59 -17.46 -15.28
C LYS A 418 11.09 -16.06 -14.94
N ARG A 419 10.00 -15.60 -15.56
CA ARG A 419 9.36 -14.33 -15.29
C ARG A 419 8.85 -14.22 -13.86
N GLU A 420 8.26 -15.27 -13.29
CA GLU A 420 7.72 -15.29 -11.93
C GLU A 420 8.85 -15.10 -10.89
N TYR A 421 10.00 -15.74 -11.09
CA TYR A 421 11.19 -15.52 -10.26
C TYR A 421 11.70 -14.08 -10.34
N LEU A 422 11.69 -13.50 -11.53
CA LEU A 422 12.12 -12.12 -11.74
C LEU A 422 11.18 -11.14 -11.02
N VAL A 423 9.87 -11.35 -11.04
CA VAL A 423 8.92 -10.54 -10.29
C VAL A 423 9.20 -10.63 -8.78
N LEU A 424 9.42 -11.82 -8.25
CA LEU A 424 9.73 -12.03 -6.82
C LEU A 424 11.04 -11.34 -6.43
N PHE A 425 12.08 -11.47 -7.25
CA PHE A 425 13.36 -10.80 -7.05
C PHE A 425 13.21 -9.28 -7.03
N LEU A 426 12.44 -8.71 -7.96
CA LEU A 426 12.20 -7.27 -8.04
C LEU A 426 11.35 -6.71 -6.87
N HIS A 427 10.59 -7.55 -6.17
CA HIS A 427 9.95 -7.15 -4.91
C HIS A 427 10.93 -7.22 -3.72
N TRP A 428 11.69 -8.29 -3.61
CA TRP A 428 12.56 -8.54 -2.48
C TRP A 428 13.81 -7.65 -2.47
N LEU A 429 14.42 -7.43 -3.64
CA LEU A 429 15.65 -6.66 -3.77
C LEU A 429 15.53 -5.25 -3.19
N PRO A 430 14.52 -4.42 -3.56
CA PRO A 430 14.43 -3.07 -3.00
C PRO A 430 14.22 -3.06 -1.48
N VAL A 431 13.46 -4.02 -0.91
CA VAL A 431 13.23 -4.11 0.53
C VAL A 431 14.53 -4.25 1.33
N ASN A 432 15.51 -4.95 0.78
CA ASN A 432 16.79 -5.17 1.45
C ASN A 432 17.84 -4.11 1.09
N PHE A 433 17.89 -3.66 -0.16
CA PHE A 433 18.89 -2.67 -0.58
C PHE A 433 18.63 -1.25 -0.08
N LEU A 434 17.38 -0.86 0.11
CA LEU A 434 17.03 0.47 0.62
C LEU A 434 17.55 0.71 2.06
N ILE A 435 17.88 -0.33 2.81
CA ILE A 435 18.48 -0.21 4.14
C ILE A 435 19.85 0.48 4.08
N LEU A 436 20.60 0.30 2.97
CA LEU A 436 21.91 0.95 2.78
C LEU A 436 21.82 2.48 2.67
N LYS A 437 20.64 3.02 2.37
CA LYS A 437 20.34 4.46 2.33
C LYS A 437 19.19 4.81 3.27
N SER A 438 19.23 4.32 4.49
CA SER A 438 18.23 4.55 5.52
C SER A 438 17.99 6.03 5.79
N ASP A 439 19.03 6.87 5.66
CA ASP A 439 18.95 8.32 5.90
C ASP A 439 17.91 9.01 5.01
N LEU A 440 17.79 8.57 3.74
CA LEU A 440 16.78 9.10 2.82
C LEU A 440 15.34 8.77 3.25
N MET A 441 15.16 7.77 4.11
CA MET A 441 13.85 7.32 4.58
C MET A 441 13.46 7.91 5.94
N VAL A 442 14.45 8.26 6.78
CA VAL A 442 14.22 8.62 8.18
C VAL A 442 14.32 10.13 8.42
N PHE A 443 15.28 10.81 7.80
CA PHE A 443 15.58 12.23 8.05
C PHE A 443 14.80 13.21 7.16
N MET A 444 13.56 12.88 6.82
CA MET A 444 12.71 13.75 6.00
C MET A 444 12.00 14.88 6.80
N PHE A 445 12.04 14.81 8.12
CA PHE A 445 11.29 15.70 9.03
C PHE A 445 12.17 16.38 10.05
#